data_252405e1c9a06cf2a0e2d8334d5604b0
#
_entry.id   252405e1c9a06cf2a0e2d8334d5604b0
#
_cell.length_a   1.000
_cell.length_b   1.000
_cell.length_c   1.000
_cell.angle_alpha   90.00
_cell.angle_beta   90.00
_cell.angle_gamma   90.00
#
_symmetry.space_group_name_H-M   'P 1'
#
loop_
_entity.id
_entity.type
_entity.pdbx_description
1 polymer ?
#
loop_
_entity_poly.entity_id
_entity_poly.type
_entity_poly.pdbx_seq_one_letter_code
_entity_poly.pdbx_strand_id
1 'polypeptide(L)'
;MIKVSLYQNQNSTNESCYKKWYPRVVSEETIGLDELAEHMAHHNTPFSKGAIKGILTDAVSCTKELLLLGKNVKYPDLAIFSIGLKVKGGANSKEEFSVIKNISGLKLRARATGELISANLDTSVRCIDSVSKTT
;
A
#
# COMPACT_ATOMS: atom_id res chain seq x y z
N MET A 1 -6.66 12.03 11.99
CA MET A 1 -8.06 11.88 11.49
C MET A 1 -8.02 11.71 9.98
N ILE A 2 -8.60 10.63 9.49
CA ILE A 2 -8.67 10.35 8.05
C ILE A 2 -9.86 11.11 7.45
N LYS A 3 -9.61 11.84 6.36
CA LYS A 3 -10.66 12.55 5.62
C LYS A 3 -11.22 11.64 4.53
N VAL A 4 -12.52 11.61 4.38
CA VAL A 4 -13.21 10.89 3.28
C VAL A 4 -14.11 11.83 2.51
N SER A 5 -14.19 11.60 1.20
CA SER A 5 -15.16 12.23 0.29
C SER A 5 -16.15 11.17 -0.21
N LEU A 6 -17.30 11.61 -0.68
CA LEU A 6 -18.31 10.72 -1.23
C LEU A 6 -18.26 10.70 -2.75
N TYR A 7 -18.51 9.55 -3.33
CA TYR A 7 -18.73 9.40 -4.76
C TYR A 7 -19.95 8.53 -5.03
N GLN A 8 -20.63 8.79 -6.13
CA GLN A 8 -21.79 8.00 -6.54
C GLN A 8 -21.34 6.85 -7.45
N ASN A 9 -21.79 5.64 -7.13
CA ASN A 9 -21.49 4.48 -7.94
C ASN A 9 -22.31 4.52 -9.24
N GLN A 10 -21.63 4.56 -10.38
CA GLN A 10 -22.23 4.60 -11.71
C GLN A 10 -22.26 3.23 -12.41
N ASN A 11 -21.88 2.16 -11.70
CA ASN A 11 -21.92 0.81 -12.25
C ASN A 11 -23.36 0.29 -12.30
N SER A 12 -23.97 0.34 -13.49
CA SER A 12 -25.35 -0.10 -13.73
C SER A 12 -25.53 -1.63 -13.75
N THR A 13 -24.44 -2.40 -13.80
CA THR A 13 -24.51 -3.87 -13.81
C THR A 13 -24.86 -4.48 -12.45
N ASN A 14 -24.68 -3.73 -11.38
CA ASN A 14 -25.04 -4.12 -10.03
C ASN A 14 -26.12 -3.18 -9.47
N GLU A 15 -27.38 -3.57 -9.61
CA GLU A 15 -28.54 -2.77 -9.19
C GLU A 15 -28.53 -2.43 -7.69
N SER A 16 -27.98 -3.31 -6.85
CA SER A 16 -27.94 -3.09 -5.40
C SER A 16 -27.02 -1.93 -4.98
N CYS A 17 -26.05 -1.61 -5.81
CA CYS A 17 -25.03 -0.55 -5.56
C CYS A 17 -25.21 0.67 -6.48
N TYR A 18 -25.96 0.55 -7.57
CA TYR A 18 -26.12 1.61 -8.56
C TYR A 18 -26.72 2.89 -7.96
N LYS A 19 -26.12 4.02 -8.28
CA LYS A 19 -26.46 5.35 -7.77
C LYS A 19 -26.34 5.53 -6.25
N LYS A 20 -25.85 4.55 -5.51
CA LYS A 20 -25.56 4.74 -4.08
C LYS A 20 -24.24 5.48 -3.88
N TRP A 21 -24.12 6.16 -2.74
CA TRP A 21 -22.95 6.95 -2.39
C TRP A 21 -22.02 6.13 -1.48
N TYR A 22 -20.74 6.16 -1.82
CA TYR A 22 -19.69 5.44 -1.10
C TYR A 22 -18.56 6.38 -0.69
N PRO A 23 -17.95 6.16 0.47
CA PRO A 23 -16.80 6.94 0.89
C PRO A 23 -15.52 6.47 0.18
N ARG A 24 -14.64 7.40 -0.08
CA ARG A 24 -13.25 7.15 -0.46
C ARG A 24 -12.33 8.04 0.36
N VAL A 25 -11.15 7.53 0.70
CA VAL A 25 -10.13 8.31 1.41
C VAL A 25 -9.65 9.45 0.52
N VAL A 26 -9.52 10.63 1.11
CA VAL A 26 -8.86 11.79 0.47
C VAL A 26 -7.39 11.74 0.82
N SER A 27 -6.55 11.43 -0.16
CA SER A 27 -5.10 11.53 -0.02
C SER A 27 -4.68 12.99 -0.23
N GLU A 28 -4.01 13.57 0.75
CA GLU A 28 -3.60 14.98 0.68
C GLU A 28 -2.36 15.12 -0.21
N GLU A 29 -1.31 14.36 0.09
CA GLU A 29 -0.04 14.41 -0.64
C GLU A 29 0.69 13.08 -0.56
N THR A 30 1.68 12.91 -1.40
CA THR A 30 2.62 11.79 -1.32
C THR A 30 3.93 12.27 -0.74
N ILE A 31 4.30 11.73 0.40
CA ILE A 31 5.57 12.04 1.08
C ILE A 31 6.68 11.17 0.50
N GLY A 32 7.72 11.79 -0.04
CA GLY A 32 8.92 11.11 -0.53
C GLY A 32 9.96 10.86 0.56
N LEU A 33 11.11 10.30 0.18
CA LEU A 33 12.18 10.01 1.14
C LEU A 33 12.82 11.27 1.74
N ASP A 34 12.88 12.38 1.00
CA ASP A 34 13.40 13.66 1.50
C ASP A 34 12.54 14.20 2.64
N GLU A 35 11.25 14.28 2.40
CA GLU A 35 10.28 14.79 3.38
C GLU A 35 10.16 13.82 4.58
N LEU A 36 10.21 12.50 4.32
CA LEU A 36 10.22 11.51 5.37
C LEU A 36 11.46 11.64 6.26
N ALA A 37 12.64 11.81 5.66
CA ALA A 37 13.89 12.02 6.40
C ALA A 37 13.87 13.31 7.21
N GLU A 38 13.30 14.39 6.67
CA GLU A 38 13.10 15.65 7.37
C GLU A 38 12.15 15.49 8.56
N HIS A 39 11.02 14.84 8.35
CA HIS A 39 10.08 14.52 9.43
C HIS A 39 10.75 13.70 10.54
N MET A 40 11.52 12.67 10.20
CA MET A 40 12.26 11.85 11.15
C MET A 40 13.32 12.66 11.92
N ALA A 41 14.01 13.59 11.24
CA ALA A 41 15.02 14.43 11.88
C ALA A 41 14.46 15.39 12.93
N HIS A 42 13.17 15.73 12.87
CA HIS A 42 12.48 16.52 13.88
C HIS A 42 12.05 15.71 15.11
N HIS A 43 12.12 14.39 15.06
CA HIS A 43 11.87 13.51 16.20
C HIS A 43 13.19 13.28 16.93
N ASN A 44 13.40 13.84 18.04
CA ASN A 44 14.51 13.70 18.99
C ASN A 44 15.53 12.56 18.66
N THR A 45 16.22 12.67 17.53
CA THR A 45 17.20 11.71 17.02
C THR A 45 18.56 12.39 16.86
N PRO A 46 19.69 11.67 17.12
CA PRO A 46 21.02 12.20 16.90
C PRO A 46 21.44 12.28 15.42
N PHE A 47 20.62 11.73 14.52
CA PHE A 47 20.96 11.65 13.10
C PHE A 47 20.50 12.87 12.32
N SER A 48 21.36 13.35 11.40
CA SER A 48 21.00 14.41 10.46
C SER A 48 20.01 13.91 9.40
N LYS A 49 19.27 14.85 8.78
CA LYS A 49 18.41 14.55 7.63
C LYS A 49 19.15 13.76 6.53
N GLY A 50 20.38 14.17 6.22
CA GLY A 50 21.20 13.49 5.18
C GLY A 50 21.57 12.05 5.55
N ALA A 51 21.93 11.80 6.80
CA ALA A 51 22.23 10.45 7.30
C ALA A 51 20.96 9.56 7.26
N ILE A 52 19.83 10.07 7.70
CA ILE A 52 18.56 9.36 7.66
C ILE A 52 18.16 9.02 6.21
N LYS A 53 18.23 9.99 5.31
CA LYS A 53 17.94 9.78 3.90
C LYS A 53 18.85 8.72 3.28
N GLY A 54 20.15 8.75 3.57
CA GLY A 54 21.10 7.74 3.12
C GLY A 54 20.72 6.33 3.58
N ILE A 55 20.39 6.15 4.84
CA ILE A 55 19.98 4.87 5.41
C ILE A 55 18.66 4.38 4.78
N LEU A 56 17.67 5.26 4.62
CA LEU A 56 16.40 4.91 3.98
C LEU A 56 16.60 4.51 2.52
N THR A 57 17.46 5.22 1.79
CA THR A 57 17.79 4.90 0.40
C THR A 57 18.42 3.51 0.30
N ASP A 58 19.36 3.19 1.17
CA ASP A 58 20.00 1.88 1.23
C ASP A 58 19.00 0.80 1.64
N ALA A 59 18.12 1.07 2.58
CA ALA A 59 17.07 0.14 2.98
C ALA A 59 16.15 -0.21 1.81
N VAL A 60 15.75 0.76 1.00
CA VAL A 60 14.93 0.54 -0.20
C VAL A 60 15.69 -0.31 -1.22
N SER A 61 16.95 0.01 -1.48
CA SER A 61 17.79 -0.72 -2.44
C SER A 61 18.01 -2.17 -2.01
N CYS A 62 18.34 -2.41 -0.75
CA CYS A 62 18.55 -3.75 -0.20
C CYS A 62 17.24 -4.56 -0.15
N THR A 63 16.13 -3.92 0.19
CA THR A 63 14.81 -4.55 0.15
C THR A 63 14.48 -5.04 -1.26
N LYS A 64 14.67 -4.19 -2.25
CA LYS A 64 14.48 -4.53 -3.67
C LYS A 64 15.34 -5.72 -4.09
N GLU A 65 16.62 -5.71 -3.74
CA GLU A 65 17.54 -6.81 -4.04
C GLU A 65 17.07 -8.13 -3.44
N LEU A 66 16.73 -8.16 -2.16
CA LEU A 66 16.25 -9.35 -1.48
C LEU A 66 14.93 -9.88 -2.06
N LEU A 67 14.00 -8.99 -2.40
CA LEU A 67 12.75 -9.36 -3.04
C LEU A 67 12.97 -10.04 -4.41
N LEU A 68 13.90 -9.53 -5.20
CA LEU A 68 14.23 -10.11 -6.49
C LEU A 68 14.99 -11.44 -6.38
N LEU A 69 15.53 -11.76 -5.21
CA LEU A 69 16.05 -13.09 -4.87
C LEU A 69 14.97 -14.05 -4.35
N GLY A 70 13.72 -13.63 -4.36
CA GLY A 70 12.59 -14.46 -3.89
C GLY A 70 12.41 -14.48 -2.37
N LYS A 71 13.07 -13.59 -1.66
CA LYS A 71 12.91 -13.46 -0.19
C LYS A 71 11.82 -12.46 0.14
N ASN A 72 11.10 -12.70 1.22
CA ASN A 72 10.18 -11.71 1.79
C ASN A 72 10.94 -10.81 2.77
N VAL A 73 10.59 -9.54 2.80
CA VAL A 73 11.19 -8.56 3.72
C VAL A 73 10.10 -7.99 4.63
N LYS A 74 10.28 -8.13 5.94
CA LYS A 74 9.34 -7.64 6.95
C LYS A 74 9.85 -6.36 7.58
N TYR A 75 9.04 -5.33 7.51
CA TYR A 75 9.16 -4.14 8.35
C TYR A 75 8.15 -4.29 9.51
N PRO A 76 8.61 -4.54 10.75
CA PRO A 76 7.73 -4.75 11.89
C PRO A 76 6.72 -3.61 12.05
N ASP A 77 5.47 -3.95 12.38
CA ASP A 77 4.37 -3.01 12.58
C ASP A 77 4.03 -2.14 11.35
N LEU A 78 4.52 -2.52 10.17
CA LEU A 78 4.24 -1.84 8.92
C LEU A 78 3.74 -2.84 7.87
N ALA A 79 4.63 -3.56 7.23
CA ALA A 79 4.27 -4.47 6.17
C ALA A 79 5.31 -5.58 5.95
N ILE A 80 4.84 -6.68 5.38
CA ILE A 80 5.69 -7.71 4.78
C ILE A 80 5.61 -7.53 3.26
N PHE A 81 6.75 -7.28 2.64
CA PHE A 81 6.91 -7.17 1.20
C PHE A 81 7.25 -8.51 0.60
N SER A 82 6.67 -8.82 -0.55
CA SER A 82 6.91 -10.05 -1.30
C SER A 82 6.73 -9.81 -2.80
N ILE A 83 7.22 -10.72 -3.61
CA ILE A 83 7.00 -10.72 -5.06
C ILE A 83 5.93 -11.74 -5.40
N GLY A 84 4.93 -11.31 -6.14
CA GLY A 84 3.91 -12.16 -6.74
C GLY A 84 4.08 -12.26 -8.25
N LEU A 85 3.36 -13.18 -8.84
CA LEU A 85 3.35 -13.39 -10.29
C LEU A 85 2.10 -12.80 -10.93
N LYS A 86 2.28 -12.26 -12.14
CA LYS A 86 1.19 -11.99 -13.08
C LYS A 86 1.09 -13.18 -14.02
N VAL A 87 -0.03 -13.88 -13.97
CA VAL A 87 -0.27 -15.11 -14.74
C VAL A 87 -1.06 -14.76 -16.00
N LYS A 88 -0.64 -15.27 -17.15
CA LYS A 88 -1.39 -15.15 -18.42
C LYS A 88 -2.55 -16.14 -18.50
N GLY A 89 -2.41 -17.28 -17.85
CA GLY A 89 -3.38 -18.36 -17.84
C GLY A 89 -2.74 -19.65 -17.34
N GLY A 90 -3.57 -20.62 -16.97
CA GLY A 90 -3.12 -21.94 -16.54
C GLY A 90 -2.65 -22.81 -17.70
N ALA A 91 -1.83 -23.81 -17.41
CA ALA A 91 -1.52 -24.90 -18.31
C ALA A 91 -2.48 -26.09 -18.08
N ASN A 92 -2.75 -26.88 -19.12
CA ASN A 92 -3.63 -28.04 -19.00
C ASN A 92 -2.99 -29.19 -18.20
N SER A 93 -1.66 -29.24 -18.15
CA SER A 93 -0.89 -30.18 -17.37
C SER A 93 0.40 -29.54 -16.86
N LYS A 94 1.06 -30.20 -15.89
CA LYS A 94 2.37 -29.72 -15.39
C LYS A 94 3.44 -29.74 -16.48
N GLU A 95 3.37 -30.71 -17.40
CA GLU A 95 4.30 -30.90 -18.49
C GLU A 95 4.15 -29.82 -19.57
N GLU A 96 2.96 -29.28 -19.74
CA GLU A 96 2.68 -28.20 -20.69
C GLU A 96 2.99 -26.80 -20.14
N PHE A 97 3.25 -26.69 -18.83
CA PHE A 97 3.59 -25.42 -18.23
C PHE A 97 4.90 -24.87 -18.81
N SER A 98 4.88 -23.58 -19.14
CA SER A 98 6.05 -22.84 -19.58
C SER A 98 6.03 -21.44 -18.98
N VAL A 99 7.17 -20.99 -18.49
CA VAL A 99 7.33 -19.63 -17.96
C VAL A 99 6.91 -18.59 -19.01
N ILE A 100 7.35 -18.77 -20.25
CA ILE A 100 7.06 -17.83 -21.36
C ILE A 100 5.56 -17.78 -21.68
N LYS A 101 4.89 -18.93 -21.67
CA LYS A 101 3.47 -19.01 -22.01
C LYS A 101 2.54 -18.59 -20.87
N ASN A 102 2.88 -18.92 -19.64
CA ASN A 102 1.98 -18.84 -18.49
C ASN A 102 2.26 -17.66 -17.57
N ILE A 103 3.45 -17.07 -17.58
CA ILE A 103 3.80 -15.93 -16.73
C ILE A 103 3.98 -14.67 -17.58
N SER A 104 3.26 -13.60 -17.22
CA SER A 104 3.36 -12.30 -17.91
C SER A 104 4.30 -11.33 -17.21
N GLY A 105 4.63 -11.55 -15.96
CA GLY A 105 5.52 -10.66 -15.21
C GLY A 105 5.45 -10.86 -13.70
N LEU A 106 6.14 -9.96 -13.02
CA LEU A 106 6.22 -9.91 -11.56
C LEU A 106 5.41 -8.71 -11.05
N LYS A 107 4.96 -8.79 -9.81
CA LYS A 107 4.33 -7.67 -9.11
C LYS A 107 4.81 -7.60 -7.67
N LEU A 108 4.93 -6.39 -7.15
CA LEU A 108 5.16 -6.16 -5.74
C LEU A 108 3.87 -6.37 -4.96
N ARG A 109 3.97 -7.07 -3.83
CA ARG A 109 2.91 -7.20 -2.84
C ARG A 109 3.39 -6.63 -1.51
N ALA A 110 2.49 -5.96 -0.81
CA ALA A 110 2.70 -5.51 0.55
C ALA A 110 1.49 -5.92 1.40
N ARG A 111 1.74 -6.60 2.50
CA ARG A 111 0.70 -7.02 3.44
C ARG A 111 0.98 -6.38 4.79
N ALA A 112 -0.01 -5.70 5.35
CA ALA A 112 0.09 -5.09 6.67
C ALA A 112 0.46 -6.11 7.74
N THR A 113 1.27 -5.69 8.71
CA THR A 113 1.69 -6.51 9.85
C THR A 113 1.67 -5.69 11.14
N GLY A 114 1.50 -6.37 12.28
CA GLY A 114 1.53 -5.74 13.60
C GLY A 114 0.45 -4.69 13.77
N GLU A 115 0.84 -3.49 14.15
CA GLU A 115 -0.07 -2.38 14.43
C GLU A 115 -0.90 -1.92 13.23
N LEU A 116 -0.44 -2.15 12.00
CA LEU A 116 -1.16 -1.75 10.79
C LEU A 116 -2.10 -2.83 10.23
N ILE A 117 -2.27 -3.95 10.90
CA ILE A 117 -3.35 -4.88 10.58
C ILE A 117 -4.69 -4.20 10.86
N SER A 118 -5.64 -4.33 9.94
CA SER A 118 -6.94 -3.63 10.01
C SER A 118 -7.69 -3.81 11.32
N ALA A 119 -7.52 -4.94 12.00
CA ALA A 119 -8.11 -5.20 13.32
C ALA A 119 -7.55 -4.29 14.44
N ASN A 120 -6.35 -3.77 14.25
CA ASN A 120 -5.65 -2.92 15.23
C ASN A 120 -5.70 -1.43 14.85
N LEU A 121 -6.19 -1.10 13.63
CA LEU A 121 -6.32 0.29 13.20
C LEU A 121 -7.53 0.94 13.88
N ASP A 122 -7.26 1.87 14.76
CA ASP A 122 -8.25 2.69 15.45
C ASP A 122 -7.95 4.17 15.19
N THR A 123 -8.70 4.77 14.29
CA THR A 123 -8.57 6.19 13.96
C THR A 123 -9.93 6.79 13.63
N SER A 124 -10.07 8.08 13.94
CA SER A 124 -11.28 8.81 13.61
C SER A 124 -11.34 9.13 12.11
N VAL A 125 -12.54 9.04 11.55
CA VAL A 125 -12.83 9.36 10.15
C VAL A 125 -13.78 10.53 10.08
N ARG A 126 -13.52 11.49 9.20
CA ARG A 126 -14.38 12.66 8.96
C ARG A 126 -14.76 12.73 7.49
N CYS A 127 -16.06 12.81 7.22
CA CYS A 127 -16.55 13.12 5.87
C CYS A 127 -16.52 14.62 5.63
N ILE A 128 -15.86 15.03 4.53
CA ILE A 128 -15.72 16.45 4.17
C ILE A 128 -16.89 16.95 3.32
N ASP A 129 -17.67 16.07 2.68
CA ASP A 129 -18.80 16.41 1.81
C ASP A 129 -20.15 16.41 2.55
N SER A 130 -20.19 15.91 3.76
CA SER A 130 -21.42 15.93 4.55
C SER A 130 -21.55 17.27 5.27
N VAL A 131 -22.62 17.99 5.00
CA VAL A 131 -23.12 19.00 5.91
C VAL A 131 -23.38 18.27 7.23
N SER A 132 -22.68 18.68 8.28
CA SER A 132 -22.73 18.03 9.60
C SER A 132 -24.18 17.87 10.06
N LYS A 133 -24.71 16.65 9.92
CA LYS A 133 -25.82 16.25 10.75
C LYS A 133 -25.21 15.90 12.10
N THR A 134 -25.16 16.89 12.97
CA THR A 134 -24.95 16.70 14.39
C THR A 134 -26.18 15.96 14.90
N THR A 135 -26.07 14.67 15.10
CA THR A 135 -26.98 13.91 15.96
C THR A 135 -26.14 13.14 16.94
#